data_a74ebf094952c05a0e5e03b37d12e9a4
#
_entry.id   a74ebf094952c05a0e5e03b37d12e9a4
#
_cell.length_a   1.000
_cell.length_b   1.000
_cell.length_c   1.000
_cell.angle_alpha   90.00
_cell.angle_beta   90.00
_cell.angle_gamma   90.00
#
_symmetry.space_group_name_H-M   'P 1'
#
loop_
_entity.id
_entity.type
_entity.pdbx_description
1 polymer ?
#
loop_
_entity_poly.entity_id
_entity_poly.type
_entity_poly.pdbx_seq_one_letter_code
_entity_poly.pdbx_strand_id
1 'polypeptide(L)'
;GLPHVIIRFFTVPKVADARASAGWALVFIAILYTTAPAVGAMARLNLMNTIQTGPVGEETANIAVADIPVWMENWKTTGLLDLEDKNGDGRIQYYDEKGMGDKAAAFGWKGNEMTKVDRDIMVLANPEIANLPNWVIAIVVAGGLAAALSTAAGLLLAIASAISHDLLKGIFMPRISEKAELMA
;
A
#
# COMPACT_ATOMS: atom_id res chain seq x y z
N GLY A 1 10.68 -19.32 -7.03
CA GLY A 1 9.35 -19.24 -6.44
C GLY A 1 9.41 -19.03 -4.93
N LEU A 2 8.38 -18.41 -4.36
CA LEU A 2 8.33 -18.15 -2.92
C LEU A 2 7.81 -19.41 -2.20
N PRO A 3 8.50 -19.92 -1.16
CA PRO A 3 8.14 -21.17 -0.49
C PRO A 3 6.70 -21.21 0.01
N HIS A 4 6.21 -20.13 0.60
CA HIS A 4 4.83 -20.02 1.11
C HIS A 4 3.75 -20.08 0.02
N VAL A 5 4.08 -19.78 -1.25
CA VAL A 5 3.17 -19.94 -2.37
C VAL A 5 3.16 -21.40 -2.83
N ILE A 6 4.32 -22.05 -2.86
CA ILE A 6 4.46 -23.44 -3.32
C ILE A 6 3.77 -24.40 -2.35
N ILE A 7 3.91 -24.20 -1.03
CA ILE A 7 3.27 -25.02 0.00
C ILE A 7 1.76 -25.12 -0.21
N ARG A 8 1.10 -24.07 -0.66
CA ARG A 8 -0.36 -24.08 -0.92
C ARG A 8 -0.78 -25.09 -1.98
N PHE A 9 0.09 -25.43 -2.94
CA PHE A 9 -0.20 -26.44 -3.95
C PHE A 9 -0.13 -27.88 -3.40
N PHE A 10 0.59 -28.10 -2.29
CA PHE A 10 0.66 -29.40 -1.63
C PHE A 10 -0.54 -29.68 -0.72
N THR A 11 -1.35 -28.66 -0.40
CA THR A 11 -2.53 -28.81 0.48
C THR A 11 -3.78 -29.27 -0.23
N VAL A 12 -3.78 -29.39 -1.56
CA VAL A 12 -4.93 -29.82 -2.36
C VAL A 12 -4.90 -31.34 -2.64
N PRO A 13 -6.04 -32.03 -2.56
CA PRO A 13 -6.09 -33.50 -2.66
C PRO A 13 -5.75 -34.04 -4.06
N LYS A 14 -6.02 -33.27 -5.11
CA LYS A 14 -5.86 -33.71 -6.50
C LYS A 14 -5.11 -32.68 -7.34
N VAL A 15 -4.34 -33.17 -8.31
CA VAL A 15 -3.63 -32.31 -9.29
C VAL A 15 -4.59 -31.45 -10.11
N ALA A 16 -5.79 -31.94 -10.40
CA ALA A 16 -6.81 -31.16 -11.11
C ALA A 16 -7.25 -29.92 -10.30
N ASP A 17 -7.40 -30.07 -8.98
CA ASP A 17 -7.77 -28.98 -8.07
C ASP A 17 -6.65 -27.94 -7.99
N ALA A 18 -5.39 -28.39 -7.96
CA ALA A 18 -4.22 -27.51 -8.01
C ALA A 18 -4.20 -26.67 -9.28
N ARG A 19 -4.47 -27.28 -10.45
CA ARG A 19 -4.53 -26.58 -11.74
C ARG A 19 -5.68 -25.57 -11.79
N ALA A 20 -6.86 -25.94 -11.32
CA ALA A 20 -8.02 -25.05 -11.25
C ALA A 20 -7.73 -23.85 -10.32
N SER A 21 -7.17 -24.11 -9.14
CA SER A 21 -6.77 -23.07 -8.20
C SER A 21 -5.72 -22.11 -8.79
N ALA A 22 -4.71 -22.65 -9.48
CA ALA A 22 -3.72 -21.84 -10.19
C ALA A 22 -4.35 -20.97 -11.30
N GLY A 23 -5.29 -21.53 -12.05
CA GLY A 23 -6.03 -20.78 -13.08
C GLY A 23 -6.79 -19.59 -12.51
N TRP A 24 -7.55 -19.79 -11.44
CA TRP A 24 -8.26 -18.71 -10.76
C TRP A 24 -7.31 -17.68 -10.14
N ALA A 25 -6.21 -18.13 -9.54
CA ALA A 25 -5.19 -17.22 -9.01
C ALA A 25 -4.62 -16.31 -10.11
N LEU A 26 -4.34 -16.85 -11.30
CA LEU A 26 -3.85 -16.06 -12.42
C LEU A 26 -4.87 -15.01 -12.91
N VAL A 27 -6.16 -15.34 -12.91
CA VAL A 27 -7.23 -14.37 -13.24
C VAL A 27 -7.24 -13.21 -12.27
N PHE A 28 -7.23 -13.49 -10.95
CA PHE A 28 -7.21 -12.44 -9.94
C PHE A 28 -5.91 -11.61 -9.95
N ILE A 29 -4.78 -12.26 -10.18
CA ILE A 29 -3.49 -11.58 -10.35
C ILE A 29 -3.52 -10.67 -11.57
N ALA A 30 -4.05 -11.12 -12.70
CA ALA A 30 -4.18 -10.29 -13.91
C ALA A 30 -5.05 -9.06 -13.67
N ILE A 31 -6.20 -9.22 -12.99
CA ILE A 31 -7.07 -8.09 -12.60
C ILE A 31 -6.30 -7.12 -11.71
N LEU A 32 -5.62 -7.62 -10.66
CA LEU A 32 -4.86 -6.79 -9.75
C LEU A 32 -3.76 -5.97 -10.46
N TYR A 33 -2.92 -6.64 -11.26
CA TYR A 33 -1.83 -5.95 -11.96
C TYR A 33 -2.30 -5.02 -13.08
N THR A 34 -3.49 -5.22 -13.61
CA THR A 34 -4.09 -4.30 -14.59
C THR A 34 -4.68 -3.07 -13.91
N THR A 35 -5.29 -3.23 -12.74
CA THR A 35 -5.96 -2.13 -12.03
C THR A 35 -5.02 -1.32 -11.13
N ALA A 36 -3.99 -1.93 -10.54
CA ALA A 36 -3.09 -1.26 -9.59
C ALA A 36 -2.41 0.00 -10.15
N PRO A 37 -1.86 0.03 -11.38
CA PRO A 37 -1.28 1.24 -11.95
C PRO A 37 -2.30 2.37 -12.12
N ALA A 38 -3.54 2.03 -12.52
CA ALA A 38 -4.62 3.00 -12.68
C ALA A 38 -5.01 3.62 -11.32
N VAL A 39 -5.15 2.78 -10.28
CA VAL A 39 -5.43 3.24 -8.92
C VAL A 39 -4.32 4.16 -8.41
N GLY A 40 -3.05 3.80 -8.61
CA GLY A 40 -1.91 4.63 -8.23
C GLY A 40 -1.87 5.98 -8.95
N ALA A 41 -2.16 5.99 -10.25
CA ALA A 41 -2.23 7.23 -11.03
C ALA A 41 -3.39 8.13 -10.57
N MET A 42 -4.56 7.55 -10.31
CA MET A 42 -5.72 8.28 -9.80
C MET A 42 -5.49 8.83 -8.38
N ALA A 43 -4.85 8.06 -7.51
CA ALA A 43 -4.49 8.51 -6.16
C ALA A 43 -3.60 9.76 -6.22
N ARG A 44 -2.57 9.74 -7.08
CA ARG A 44 -1.72 10.90 -7.29
C ARG A 44 -2.48 12.10 -7.87
N LEU A 45 -3.32 11.86 -8.86
CA LEU A 45 -4.13 12.93 -9.46
C LEU A 45 -5.08 13.55 -8.44
N ASN A 46 -5.77 12.74 -7.64
CA ASN A 46 -6.67 13.21 -6.59
C ASN A 46 -5.91 14.03 -5.54
N LEU A 47 -4.72 13.58 -5.13
CA LEU A 47 -3.88 14.34 -4.22
C LEU A 47 -3.48 15.69 -4.81
N MET A 48 -3.02 15.71 -6.07
CA MET A 48 -2.67 16.96 -6.74
C MET A 48 -3.87 17.90 -6.86
N ASN A 49 -5.03 17.40 -7.22
CA ASN A 49 -6.25 18.20 -7.31
C ASN A 49 -6.72 18.74 -5.96
N THR A 50 -6.47 18.02 -4.88
CA THR A 50 -6.78 18.49 -3.51
C THR A 50 -5.90 19.68 -3.14
N ILE A 51 -4.64 19.67 -3.55
CA ILE A 51 -3.69 20.74 -3.22
C ILE A 51 -3.80 21.90 -4.20
N GLN A 52 -3.86 21.58 -5.49
CA GLN A 52 -3.97 22.56 -6.58
C GLN A 52 -5.44 22.85 -6.87
N THR A 53 -6.00 23.85 -6.22
CA THR A 53 -7.42 24.21 -6.29
C THR A 53 -7.77 25.18 -7.43
N GLY A 54 -6.76 25.73 -8.11
CA GLY A 54 -6.93 26.67 -9.21
C GLY A 54 -5.80 26.61 -10.22
N PRO A 55 -5.70 27.58 -11.14
CA PRO A 55 -4.65 27.64 -12.16
C PRO A 55 -3.26 27.75 -11.55
N VAL A 56 -2.31 27.02 -12.09
CA VAL A 56 -0.93 26.98 -11.59
C VAL A 56 -0.28 28.36 -11.66
N GLY A 57 0.24 28.83 -10.52
CA GLY A 57 0.94 30.12 -10.40
C GLY A 57 0.06 31.29 -9.98
N GLU A 58 -1.23 31.11 -9.82
CA GLU A 58 -2.08 32.11 -9.19
C GLU A 58 -1.90 32.06 -7.66
N GLU A 59 -1.92 33.23 -7.01
CA GLU A 59 -1.68 33.39 -5.58
C GLU A 59 -2.64 32.57 -4.71
N THR A 60 -3.87 32.34 -5.17
CA THR A 60 -4.92 31.58 -4.45
C THR A 60 -5.12 30.17 -4.97
N ALA A 61 -4.28 29.71 -5.89
CA ALA A 61 -4.50 28.44 -6.59
C ALA A 61 -4.20 27.19 -5.76
N ASN A 62 -3.46 27.34 -4.66
CA ASN A 62 -3.08 26.23 -3.80
C ASN A 62 -3.90 26.27 -2.50
N ILE A 63 -4.17 25.09 -1.93
CA ILE A 63 -4.89 25.00 -0.67
C ILE A 63 -4.17 25.73 0.46
N ALA A 64 -4.90 26.47 1.29
CA ALA A 64 -4.32 27.09 2.47
C ALA A 64 -4.02 26.03 3.54
N VAL A 65 -2.97 26.25 4.32
CA VAL A 65 -2.60 25.37 5.45
C VAL A 65 -3.77 25.25 6.45
N ALA A 66 -4.56 26.32 6.61
CA ALA A 66 -5.72 26.34 7.49
C ALA A 66 -6.92 25.54 6.95
N ASP A 67 -6.98 25.26 5.64
CA ASP A 67 -8.10 24.61 4.97
C ASP A 67 -7.78 23.16 4.56
N ILE A 68 -6.68 22.60 5.04
CA ILE A 68 -6.31 21.22 4.72
C ILE A 68 -7.40 20.25 5.18
N PRO A 69 -7.75 19.22 4.37
CA PRO A 69 -8.77 18.25 4.74
C PRO A 69 -8.41 17.46 5.99
N VAL A 70 -9.42 17.04 6.75
CA VAL A 70 -9.24 16.25 7.98
C VAL A 70 -8.41 14.98 7.75
N TRP A 71 -8.55 14.34 6.60
CA TRP A 71 -7.73 13.16 6.27
C TRP A 71 -6.23 13.49 6.19
N MET A 72 -5.85 14.68 5.69
CA MET A 72 -4.45 15.11 5.67
C MET A 72 -3.89 15.32 7.09
N GLU A 73 -4.67 15.91 7.98
CA GLU A 73 -4.28 16.07 9.39
C GLU A 73 -4.08 14.71 10.07
N ASN A 74 -5.01 13.77 9.84
CA ASN A 74 -4.91 12.41 10.35
C ASN A 74 -3.61 11.73 9.89
N TRP A 75 -3.30 11.80 8.60
CA TRP A 75 -2.07 11.21 8.04
C TRP A 75 -0.80 11.93 8.52
N LYS A 76 -0.88 13.21 8.79
CA LYS A 76 0.20 13.98 9.39
C LYS A 76 0.49 13.53 10.82
N THR A 77 -0.55 13.31 11.64
CA THR A 77 -0.37 12.80 13.02
C THR A 77 0.23 11.40 13.07
N THR A 78 -0.01 10.58 12.07
CA THR A 78 0.59 9.24 11.95
C THR A 78 2.01 9.25 11.34
N GLY A 79 2.48 10.40 10.89
CA GLY A 79 3.80 10.55 10.27
C GLY A 79 3.89 9.95 8.86
N LEU A 80 2.77 9.66 8.20
CA LEU A 80 2.70 9.16 6.83
C LEU A 80 2.67 10.27 5.79
N LEU A 81 2.30 11.46 6.21
CA LEU A 81 2.34 12.70 5.43
C LEU A 81 2.98 13.79 6.30
N ASP A 82 3.76 14.67 5.68
CA ASP A 82 4.32 15.84 6.35
C ASP A 82 4.27 17.06 5.43
N LEU A 83 3.99 18.22 6.03
CA LEU A 83 3.80 19.49 5.35
C LEU A 83 4.66 20.56 6.02
N GLU A 84 5.33 21.37 5.21
CA GLU A 84 6.14 22.49 5.66
C GLU A 84 5.95 23.67 4.71
N ASP A 85 5.39 24.75 5.18
CA ASP A 85 5.29 26.00 4.45
C ASP A 85 6.69 26.66 4.34
N LYS A 86 7.39 26.43 3.24
CA LYS A 86 8.78 26.87 3.03
C LYS A 86 8.91 28.31 2.58
N ASN A 87 7.91 28.82 1.90
CA ASN A 87 7.93 30.19 1.39
C ASN A 87 7.24 31.19 2.31
N GLY A 88 6.42 30.70 3.27
CA GLY A 88 5.73 31.52 4.24
C GLY A 88 4.45 32.18 3.70
N ASP A 89 3.86 31.61 2.64
CA ASP A 89 2.64 32.16 2.03
C ASP A 89 1.35 31.61 2.65
N GLY A 90 1.46 30.65 3.60
CA GLY A 90 0.33 30.00 4.27
C GLY A 90 -0.41 29.01 3.38
N ARG A 91 0.17 28.57 2.28
CA ARG A 91 -0.39 27.62 1.32
C ARG A 91 0.53 26.45 1.12
N ILE A 92 0.03 25.36 0.54
CA ILE A 92 0.80 24.15 0.28
C ILE A 92 1.03 23.98 -1.21
N GLN A 93 2.30 23.96 -1.62
CA GLN A 93 2.70 23.67 -2.98
C GLN A 93 3.17 22.21 -3.12
N TYR A 94 2.63 21.54 -4.15
CA TYR A 94 3.05 20.20 -4.54
C TYR A 94 3.13 20.09 -6.06
N TYR A 95 4.34 19.94 -6.61
CA TYR A 95 4.59 19.95 -8.04
C TYR A 95 5.77 19.05 -8.42
N ASP A 96 5.93 18.79 -9.72
CA ASP A 96 7.12 18.12 -10.24
C ASP A 96 8.30 19.11 -10.32
N GLU A 97 9.22 19.03 -9.38
CA GLU A 97 10.39 19.92 -9.31
C GLU A 97 11.27 19.87 -10.56
N LYS A 98 11.34 18.71 -11.24
CA LYS A 98 12.12 18.58 -12.47
C LYS A 98 11.45 19.23 -13.67
N GLY A 99 10.13 19.16 -13.72
CA GLY A 99 9.35 19.71 -14.83
C GLY A 99 9.03 21.21 -14.69
N MET A 100 9.00 21.71 -13.46
CA MET A 100 8.55 23.08 -13.16
C MET A 100 9.60 23.99 -12.50
N GLY A 101 10.84 23.50 -12.28
CA GLY A 101 11.83 24.20 -11.47
C GLY A 101 11.97 25.71 -11.74
N ASP A 102 12.18 26.11 -12.98
CA ASP A 102 12.32 27.53 -13.35
C ASP A 102 11.01 28.31 -13.19
N LYS A 103 9.86 27.70 -13.50
CA LYS A 103 8.54 28.32 -13.34
C LYS A 103 8.16 28.44 -11.85
N ALA A 104 8.47 27.43 -11.05
CA ALA A 104 8.22 27.46 -9.63
C ALA A 104 8.97 28.61 -8.94
N ALA A 105 10.22 28.87 -9.33
CA ALA A 105 10.99 29.99 -8.83
C ALA A 105 10.35 31.34 -9.21
N ALA A 106 9.78 31.46 -10.42
CA ALA A 106 9.07 32.66 -10.87
C ALA A 106 7.78 32.92 -10.04
N PHE A 107 7.17 31.90 -9.49
CA PHE A 107 6.01 32.00 -8.57
C PHE A 107 6.42 32.18 -7.11
N GLY A 108 7.70 32.27 -6.80
CA GLY A 108 8.20 32.37 -5.42
C GLY A 108 8.17 31.07 -4.64
N TRP A 109 7.94 29.93 -5.30
CA TRP A 109 7.91 28.61 -4.66
C TRP A 109 9.31 28.11 -4.35
N LYS A 110 9.52 27.59 -3.15
CA LYS A 110 10.83 27.15 -2.63
C LYS A 110 11.00 25.62 -2.55
N GLY A 111 10.43 24.90 -3.50
CA GLY A 111 10.40 23.45 -3.53
C GLY A 111 9.06 22.90 -3.04
N ASN A 112 8.91 21.56 -3.07
CA ASN A 112 7.72 20.92 -2.58
C ASN A 112 7.56 21.10 -1.07
N GLU A 113 6.39 21.50 -0.66
CA GLU A 113 6.01 21.73 0.72
C GLU A 113 5.31 20.51 1.35
N MET A 114 4.91 19.55 0.52
CA MET A 114 4.71 18.18 0.98
C MET A 114 6.07 17.49 1.10
N THR A 115 6.68 17.60 2.27
CA THR A 115 8.04 17.11 2.52
C THR A 115 8.10 15.59 2.64
N LYS A 116 6.98 14.97 3.02
CA LYS A 116 6.81 13.52 3.10
C LYS A 116 5.45 13.11 2.58
N VAL A 117 5.44 12.15 1.67
CA VAL A 117 4.26 11.41 1.25
C VAL A 117 4.64 9.94 1.21
N ASP A 118 4.09 9.15 2.12
CA ASP A 118 4.30 7.71 2.10
C ASP A 118 3.61 7.10 0.87
N ARG A 119 4.40 6.46 0.01
CA ARG A 119 3.90 5.95 -1.28
C ARG A 119 3.02 4.72 -1.13
N ASP A 120 3.26 3.93 -0.10
CA ASP A 120 2.55 2.67 0.12
C ASP A 120 1.14 2.93 0.64
N ILE A 121 0.97 4.01 1.44
CA ILE A 121 -0.33 4.38 1.98
C ILE A 121 -1.26 5.00 0.93
N MET A 122 -0.73 5.57 -0.15
CA MET A 122 -1.52 6.28 -1.15
C MET A 122 -2.63 5.42 -1.76
N VAL A 123 -2.42 4.12 -1.91
CA VAL A 123 -3.43 3.19 -2.44
C VAL A 123 -4.57 3.00 -1.43
N LEU A 124 -4.24 2.84 -0.14
CA LEU A 124 -5.23 2.66 0.93
C LEU A 124 -5.95 3.97 1.25
N ALA A 125 -5.28 5.10 1.15
CA ALA A 125 -5.84 6.42 1.38
C ALA A 125 -6.70 6.95 0.22
N ASN A 126 -6.55 6.39 -0.98
CA ASN A 126 -7.24 6.89 -2.17
C ASN A 126 -8.78 7.02 -2.01
N PRO A 127 -9.50 6.08 -1.39
CA PRO A 127 -10.93 6.25 -1.13
C PRO A 127 -11.25 7.44 -0.22
N GLU A 128 -10.40 7.73 0.76
CA GLU A 128 -10.54 8.87 1.66
C GLU A 128 -10.23 10.18 0.94
N ILE A 129 -9.14 10.23 0.17
CA ILE A 129 -8.77 11.37 -0.68
C ILE A 129 -9.86 11.70 -1.70
N ALA A 130 -10.47 10.67 -2.29
CA ALA A 130 -11.58 10.79 -3.23
C ALA A 130 -12.95 11.09 -2.56
N ASN A 131 -12.96 11.27 -1.23
CA ASN A 131 -14.17 11.53 -0.43
C ASN A 131 -15.26 10.48 -0.65
N LEU A 132 -14.89 9.21 -0.76
CA LEU A 132 -15.83 8.10 -0.89
C LEU A 132 -16.52 7.79 0.46
N PRO A 133 -17.70 7.17 0.43
CA PRO A 133 -18.41 6.80 1.65
C PRO A 133 -17.58 5.93 2.59
N ASN A 134 -17.72 6.09 3.90
CA ASN A 134 -16.94 5.40 4.93
C ASN A 134 -16.96 3.86 4.81
N TRP A 135 -18.05 3.28 4.31
CA TRP A 135 -18.11 1.83 4.10
C TRP A 135 -17.15 1.35 3.02
N VAL A 136 -16.88 2.16 1.98
CA VAL A 136 -15.86 1.85 0.95
C VAL A 136 -14.47 1.88 1.57
N ILE A 137 -14.17 2.92 2.36
CA ILE A 137 -12.90 3.06 3.09
C ILE A 137 -12.69 1.82 3.98
N ALA A 138 -13.71 1.45 4.75
CA ALA A 138 -13.66 0.29 5.64
C ALA A 138 -13.35 -1.03 4.90
N ILE A 139 -13.98 -1.26 3.73
CA ILE A 139 -13.72 -2.47 2.90
C ILE A 139 -12.29 -2.47 2.37
N VAL A 140 -11.78 -1.33 1.91
CA VAL A 140 -10.41 -1.24 1.38
C VAL A 140 -9.37 -1.49 2.48
N VAL A 141 -9.56 -0.91 3.67
CA VAL A 141 -8.70 -1.14 4.84
C VAL A 141 -8.76 -2.61 5.29
N ALA A 142 -9.97 -3.18 5.38
CA ALA A 142 -10.14 -4.60 5.72
C ALA A 142 -9.47 -5.52 4.70
N GLY A 143 -9.55 -5.19 3.40
CA GLY A 143 -8.84 -5.91 2.34
C GLY A 143 -7.33 -5.85 2.47
N GLY A 144 -6.79 -4.66 2.79
CA GLY A 144 -5.35 -4.48 3.06
C GLY A 144 -4.87 -5.31 4.25
N LEU A 145 -5.61 -5.29 5.36
CA LEU A 145 -5.31 -6.11 6.53
C LEU A 145 -5.38 -7.61 6.22
N ALA A 146 -6.41 -8.04 5.50
CA ALA A 146 -6.56 -9.44 5.10
C ALA A 146 -5.39 -9.91 4.23
N ALA A 147 -4.91 -9.08 3.31
CA ALA A 147 -3.75 -9.38 2.47
C ALA A 147 -2.48 -9.52 3.31
N ALA A 148 -2.22 -8.60 4.24
CA ALA A 148 -1.08 -8.64 5.14
C ALA A 148 -1.10 -9.89 6.04
N LEU A 149 -2.23 -10.18 6.69
CA LEU A 149 -2.39 -11.35 7.54
C LEU A 149 -2.27 -12.67 6.77
N SER A 150 -2.82 -12.73 5.55
CA SER A 150 -2.70 -13.90 4.66
C SER A 150 -1.24 -14.21 4.32
N THR A 151 -0.45 -13.17 4.05
CA THR A 151 0.99 -13.32 3.76
C THR A 151 1.75 -13.78 5.01
N ALA A 152 1.50 -13.14 6.16
CA ALA A 152 2.11 -13.49 7.43
C ALA A 152 1.81 -14.95 7.82
N ALA A 153 0.55 -15.38 7.71
CA ALA A 153 0.15 -16.76 7.98
C ALA A 153 0.86 -17.77 7.08
N GLY A 154 0.98 -17.46 5.77
CA GLY A 154 1.69 -18.31 4.83
C GLY A 154 3.19 -18.45 5.12
N LEU A 155 3.83 -17.35 5.53
CA LEU A 155 5.24 -17.35 5.93
C LEU A 155 5.46 -18.12 7.25
N LEU A 156 4.60 -17.90 8.23
CA LEU A 156 4.66 -18.65 9.51
C LEU A 156 4.51 -20.15 9.29
N LEU A 157 3.57 -20.56 8.44
CA LEU A 157 3.40 -21.96 8.09
C LEU A 157 4.65 -22.55 7.43
N ALA A 158 5.29 -21.80 6.52
CA ALA A 158 6.52 -22.24 5.86
C ALA A 158 7.66 -22.38 6.86
N ILE A 159 7.82 -21.43 7.78
CA ILE A 159 8.85 -21.46 8.83
C ILE A 159 8.60 -22.62 9.80
N ALA A 160 7.36 -22.76 10.30
CA ALA A 160 6.99 -23.82 11.21
C ALA A 160 7.23 -25.21 10.58
N SER A 161 6.85 -25.38 9.31
CA SER A 161 7.10 -26.62 8.57
C SER A 161 8.60 -26.93 8.42
N ALA A 162 9.41 -25.94 8.10
CA ALA A 162 10.85 -26.11 7.99
C ALA A 162 11.50 -26.48 9.34
N ILE A 163 11.07 -25.86 10.43
CA ILE A 163 11.59 -26.18 11.76
C ILE A 163 11.13 -27.56 12.21
N SER A 164 9.85 -27.88 12.10
CA SER A 164 9.27 -29.11 12.58
C SER A 164 9.70 -30.32 11.74
N HIS A 165 9.56 -30.23 10.42
CA HIS A 165 9.82 -31.35 9.53
C HIS A 165 11.32 -31.50 9.19
N ASP A 166 11.95 -30.41 8.73
CA ASP A 166 13.31 -30.52 8.22
C ASP A 166 14.35 -30.56 9.35
N LEU A 167 14.17 -29.71 10.37
CA LEU A 167 15.16 -29.61 11.45
C LEU A 167 14.87 -30.66 12.55
N LEU A 168 13.66 -30.64 13.14
CA LEU A 168 13.35 -31.51 14.29
C LEU A 168 13.31 -32.98 13.87
N LYS A 169 12.49 -33.35 12.90
CA LYS A 169 12.35 -34.71 12.43
C LYS A 169 13.52 -35.17 11.58
N GLY A 170 14.04 -34.31 10.67
CA GLY A 170 15.11 -34.68 9.77
C GLY A 170 16.48 -34.81 10.44
N ILE A 171 16.78 -33.99 11.46
CA ILE A 171 18.10 -33.93 12.09
C ILE A 171 18.08 -34.43 13.54
N PHE A 172 17.22 -33.85 14.39
CA PHE A 172 17.30 -34.10 15.84
C PHE A 172 16.53 -35.32 16.32
N MET A 173 15.34 -35.58 15.78
CA MET A 173 14.45 -36.65 16.25
C MET A 173 13.81 -37.44 15.08
N PRO A 174 14.58 -38.25 14.33
CA PRO A 174 14.08 -38.95 13.14
C PRO A 174 12.92 -39.94 13.42
N ARG A 175 12.73 -40.30 14.66
CA ARG A 175 11.66 -41.26 15.10
C ARG A 175 10.47 -40.58 15.80
N ILE A 176 10.37 -39.24 15.74
CA ILE A 176 9.24 -38.50 16.31
C ILE A 176 7.93 -38.94 15.64
N SER A 177 6.87 -39.12 16.42
CA SER A 177 5.54 -39.44 15.85
C SER A 177 4.94 -38.21 15.16
N GLU A 178 4.14 -38.46 14.12
CA GLU A 178 3.44 -37.36 13.38
C GLU A 178 2.65 -36.43 14.31
N LYS A 179 2.02 -37.00 15.34
CA LYS A 179 1.25 -36.25 16.33
C LYS A 179 2.13 -35.34 17.20
N ALA A 180 3.32 -35.78 17.55
CA ALA A 180 4.26 -34.98 18.31
C ALA A 180 4.96 -33.92 17.41
N GLU A 181 5.22 -34.24 16.14
CA GLU A 181 5.72 -33.30 15.13
C GLU A 181 4.77 -32.13 14.89
N LEU A 182 3.45 -32.40 14.85
CA LEU A 182 2.42 -31.35 14.68
C LEU A 182 2.22 -30.47 15.93
N MET A 183 2.67 -30.91 17.09
CA MET A 183 2.57 -30.17 18.36
C MET A 183 3.85 -29.39 18.69
N ALA A 184 4.92 -29.61 17.97
CA ALA A 184 6.21 -28.92 18.15
C ALA A 184 6.29 -27.65 17.32
#